data_cd23621ac12cfcee0525396f61e2568e
#
_entry.id   cd23621ac12cfcee0525396f61e2568e
#
_cell.length_a   1.000
_cell.length_b   1.000
_cell.length_c   1.000
_cell.angle_alpha   90.00
_cell.angle_beta   90.00
_cell.angle_gamma   90.00
#
_symmetry.space_group_name_H-M   'P 1'
#
loop_
_entity.id
_entity.type
_entity.pdbx_description
1 polymer ?
#
loop_
_entity_poly.entity_id
_entity_poly.type
_entity_poly.pdbx_seq_one_letter_code
_entity_poly.pdbx_strand_id
1 'polypeptide(L)'
;MIELSPHLERHRPAHDAFEWLLNCPGKVHREVKHRRTVEVEIGGRRFFIKAHRGCGWWEVRKDWIRGRAPIVSARSEWEAIERARALGIETLRVAGKGERGRWPAAVESFVVTEALEGMITLEDLTRTWGGLSGRRQVLFKRALLTKV
;
A
#
# COMPACT_ATOMS: atom_id res chain seq x y z
N MET A 1 -7.62 -0.16 16.31
CA MET A 1 -8.65 -0.49 15.28
C MET A 1 -8.02 -1.45 14.28
N ILE A 2 -8.75 -2.51 13.89
CA ILE A 2 -8.34 -3.43 12.82
C ILE A 2 -9.59 -3.84 12.04
N GLU A 3 -9.49 -3.86 10.73
CA GLU A 3 -10.54 -4.31 9.81
C GLU A 3 -9.89 -5.20 8.76
N LEU A 4 -10.42 -6.40 8.58
CA LEU A 4 -9.93 -7.38 7.60
C LEU A 4 -11.06 -7.84 6.70
N SER A 5 -10.74 -8.14 5.45
CA SER A 5 -11.68 -8.78 4.53
C SER A 5 -12.00 -10.21 4.98
N PRO A 6 -13.15 -10.77 4.58
CA PRO A 6 -13.52 -12.14 4.93
C PRO A 6 -12.47 -13.18 4.51
N HIS A 7 -11.71 -12.89 3.45
CA HIS A 7 -10.63 -13.76 3.00
C HIS A 7 -9.46 -13.77 4.00
N LEU A 8 -9.00 -12.60 4.45
CA LEU A 8 -7.92 -12.49 5.44
C LEU A 8 -8.35 -13.04 6.80
N GLU A 9 -9.58 -12.77 7.24
CA GLU A 9 -10.13 -13.33 8.49
C GLU A 9 -10.13 -14.85 8.49
N ARG A 10 -10.49 -15.49 7.38
CA ARG A 10 -10.50 -16.96 7.27
C ARG A 10 -9.11 -17.58 7.38
N HIS A 11 -8.08 -16.86 6.93
CA HIS A 11 -6.69 -17.34 6.93
C HIS A 11 -5.87 -16.77 8.09
N ARG A 12 -6.52 -16.02 8.97
CA ARG A 12 -5.88 -15.44 10.13
C ARG A 12 -5.38 -16.53 11.08
N PRO A 13 -4.12 -16.48 11.54
CA PRO A 13 -3.63 -17.35 12.59
C PRO A 13 -4.33 -17.05 13.93
N ALA A 14 -4.28 -17.99 14.85
CA ALA A 14 -4.91 -17.85 16.17
C ALA A 14 -4.30 -16.75 17.06
N HIS A 15 -3.08 -16.33 16.75
CA HIS A 15 -2.41 -15.23 17.48
C HIS A 15 -2.84 -13.85 16.96
N ASP A 16 -2.30 -12.79 17.58
CA ASP A 16 -2.66 -11.41 17.26
C ASP A 16 -2.54 -11.10 15.76
N ALA A 17 -3.67 -10.78 15.16
CA ALA A 17 -3.76 -10.44 13.74
C ALA A 17 -2.93 -9.20 13.37
N PHE A 18 -2.77 -8.26 14.31
CA PHE A 18 -1.97 -7.06 14.08
C PHE A 18 -0.49 -7.41 13.95
N GLU A 19 0.03 -8.20 14.90
CA GLU A 19 1.41 -8.70 14.86
C GLU A 19 1.66 -9.58 13.64
N TRP A 20 0.70 -10.42 13.29
CA TRP A 20 0.79 -11.24 12.08
C TRP A 20 1.05 -10.39 10.85
N LEU A 21 0.24 -9.35 10.60
CA LEU A 21 0.35 -8.53 9.40
C LEU A 21 1.55 -7.59 9.43
N LEU A 22 1.95 -7.09 10.60
CA LEU A 22 3.19 -6.30 10.73
C LEU A 22 4.45 -7.11 10.42
N ASN A 23 4.43 -8.42 10.72
CA ASN A 23 5.60 -9.30 10.61
C ASN A 23 5.49 -10.34 9.49
N CYS A 24 4.41 -10.28 8.69
CA CYS A 24 4.12 -11.29 7.68
C CYS A 24 5.35 -11.56 6.79
N PRO A 25 5.79 -12.83 6.68
CA PRO A 25 6.90 -13.17 5.80
C PRO A 25 6.48 -13.06 4.34
N GLY A 26 7.41 -12.68 3.46
CA GLY A 26 7.14 -12.58 2.04
C GLY A 26 8.27 -11.87 1.30
N LYS A 27 8.03 -11.56 0.03
CA LYS A 27 8.99 -10.85 -0.81
C LYS A 27 9.01 -9.38 -0.45
N VAL A 28 10.10 -8.91 0.15
CA VAL A 28 10.29 -7.51 0.52
C VAL A 28 10.60 -6.69 -0.74
N HIS A 29 9.73 -5.73 -1.06
CA HIS A 29 9.91 -4.79 -2.16
C HIS A 29 10.60 -3.51 -1.70
N ARG A 30 10.30 -3.10 -0.48
CA ARG A 30 10.90 -1.90 0.11
C ARG A 30 10.95 -2.02 1.62
N GLU A 31 12.07 -1.69 2.19
CA GLU A 31 12.25 -1.54 3.62
C GLU A 31 13.10 -0.30 3.89
N VAL A 32 12.52 0.68 4.55
CA VAL A 32 13.20 1.93 4.89
C VAL A 32 12.81 2.34 6.31
N LYS A 33 13.77 2.27 7.23
CA LYS A 33 13.58 2.62 8.64
C LYS A 33 12.38 1.88 9.27
N HIS A 34 11.26 2.58 9.44
CA HIS A 34 10.05 2.10 10.10
C HIS A 34 8.95 1.67 9.13
N ARG A 35 9.25 1.61 7.84
CA ARG A 35 8.27 1.27 6.79
C ARG A 35 8.75 0.07 6.02
N ARG A 36 7.84 -0.90 5.87
CA ARG A 36 8.08 -2.11 5.12
C ARG A 36 6.95 -2.35 4.13
N THR A 37 7.30 -2.66 2.89
CA THR A 37 6.35 -3.13 1.88
C THR A 37 6.73 -4.54 1.49
N VAL A 38 5.83 -5.48 1.70
CA VAL A 38 6.04 -6.90 1.43
C VAL A 38 4.90 -7.45 0.57
N GLU A 39 5.26 -8.24 -0.42
CA GLU A 39 4.32 -9.04 -1.20
C GLU A 39 4.20 -10.42 -0.56
N VAL A 40 2.97 -10.85 -0.31
CA VAL A 40 2.65 -12.10 0.37
C VAL A 40 1.57 -12.86 -0.39
N GLU A 41 1.56 -14.16 -0.25
CA GLU A 41 0.47 -15.01 -0.71
C GLU A 41 -0.27 -15.56 0.51
N ILE A 42 -1.58 -15.31 0.57
CA ILE A 42 -2.45 -15.77 1.65
C ILE A 42 -3.66 -16.45 1.02
N GLY A 43 -3.81 -17.74 1.28
CA GLY A 43 -4.95 -18.53 0.75
C GLY A 43 -5.05 -18.50 -0.78
N GLY A 44 -3.91 -18.59 -1.49
CA GLY A 44 -3.83 -18.61 -2.95
C GLY A 44 -4.07 -17.24 -3.62
N ARG A 45 -4.10 -16.14 -2.84
CA ARG A 45 -4.20 -14.78 -3.36
C ARG A 45 -2.99 -13.96 -2.96
N ARG A 46 -2.55 -13.08 -3.87
CA ARG A 46 -1.42 -12.18 -3.63
C ARG A 46 -1.89 -10.84 -3.07
N PHE A 47 -1.16 -10.37 -2.07
CA PHE A 47 -1.40 -9.10 -1.40
C PHE A 47 -0.11 -8.33 -1.23
N PHE A 48 -0.23 -7.01 -1.16
CA PHE A 48 0.83 -6.13 -0.69
C PHE A 48 0.47 -5.61 0.69
N ILE A 49 1.37 -5.83 1.65
CA ILE A 49 1.24 -5.31 3.00
C ILE A 49 2.22 -4.15 3.14
N LYS A 50 1.72 -2.98 3.45
CA LYS A 50 2.53 -1.82 3.82
C LYS A 50 2.38 -1.60 5.31
N ALA A 51 3.44 -1.90 6.04
CA ALA A 51 3.52 -1.79 7.49
C ALA A 51 4.33 -0.55 7.90
N HIS A 52 3.82 0.18 8.86
CA HIS A 52 4.49 1.30 9.51
C HIS A 52 4.64 0.97 10.99
N ARG A 53 5.86 1.09 11.51
CA ARG A 53 6.15 0.99 12.93
C ARG A 53 6.47 2.36 13.47
N GLY A 54 6.25 2.58 14.74
CA GLY A 54 6.49 3.87 15.38
C GLY A 54 7.84 4.49 14.99
N CYS A 55 7.82 5.71 14.49
CA CYS A 55 9.03 6.39 13.98
C CYS A 55 9.87 7.08 15.05
N GLY A 56 9.41 7.11 16.32
CA GLY A 56 10.07 7.81 17.42
C GLY A 56 9.91 9.34 17.35
N TRP A 57 10.04 10.01 18.50
CA TRP A 57 9.86 11.45 18.61
C TRP A 57 10.88 12.27 17.81
N TRP A 58 12.06 11.73 17.55
CA TRP A 58 13.11 12.44 16.82
C TRP A 58 12.72 12.68 15.35
N GLU A 59 12.15 11.67 14.69
CA GLU A 59 11.71 11.81 13.29
C GLU A 59 10.49 12.75 13.20
N VAL A 60 9.54 12.65 14.12
CA VAL A 60 8.38 13.56 14.19
C VAL A 60 8.83 15.01 14.33
N ARG A 61 9.77 15.29 15.24
CA ARG A 61 10.28 16.66 15.48
C ARG A 61 11.08 17.19 14.28
N LYS A 62 11.86 16.31 13.62
CA LYS A 62 12.64 16.68 12.44
C LYS A 62 11.76 17.09 11.26
N ASP A 63 10.64 16.40 11.06
CA ASP A 63 9.69 16.73 9.99
C ASP A 63 8.97 18.05 10.30
N TRP A 64 8.59 18.29 11.55
CA TRP A 64 7.99 19.57 11.97
C TRP A 64 8.92 20.75 11.76
N ILE A 65 10.20 20.62 12.13
CA ILE A 65 11.21 21.67 11.90
C ILE A 65 11.36 21.98 10.40
N ARG A 66 11.13 20.99 9.53
CA ARG A 66 11.19 21.14 8.06
C ARG A 66 9.86 21.60 7.44
N GLY A 67 8.87 21.93 8.25
CA GLY A 67 7.54 22.33 7.78
C GLY A 67 6.78 21.21 7.05
N ARG A 68 7.11 19.95 7.31
CA ARG A 68 6.45 18.79 6.70
C ARG A 68 5.59 18.07 7.73
N ALA A 69 4.39 17.69 7.33
CA ALA A 69 3.58 16.80 8.14
C ALA A 69 4.26 15.40 8.20
N PRO A 70 4.59 14.89 9.40
CA PRO A 70 5.20 13.58 9.52
C PRO A 70 4.23 12.50 9.04
N ILE A 71 4.69 11.60 8.17
CA ILE A 71 3.91 10.43 7.76
C ILE A 71 4.11 9.35 8.83
N VAL A 72 3.26 9.35 9.83
CA VAL A 72 3.34 8.47 11.00
C VAL A 72 2.51 7.19 10.85
N SER A 73 1.62 7.11 9.85
CA SER A 73 0.65 6.02 9.72
C SER A 73 0.36 5.69 8.25
N ALA A 74 -0.08 4.46 8.00
CA ALA A 74 -0.64 4.03 6.72
C ALA A 74 -2.07 4.57 6.50
N ARG A 75 -2.64 5.28 7.46
CA ARG A 75 -4.00 5.83 7.42
C ARG A 75 -4.24 6.69 6.18
N SER A 76 -3.34 7.60 5.88
CA SER A 76 -3.46 8.47 4.71
C SER A 76 -3.57 7.70 3.39
N GLU A 77 -2.97 6.52 3.32
CA GLU A 77 -3.01 5.69 2.11
C GLU A 77 -4.39 5.04 1.93
N TRP A 78 -4.91 4.37 2.96
CA TRP A 78 -6.23 3.75 2.81
C TRP A 78 -7.35 4.78 2.68
N GLU A 79 -7.28 5.93 3.38
CA GLU A 79 -8.24 7.01 3.19
C GLU A 79 -8.21 7.59 1.78
N ALA A 80 -7.03 7.72 1.16
CA ALA A 80 -6.90 8.16 -0.23
C ALA A 80 -7.53 7.15 -1.20
N ILE A 81 -7.31 5.84 -0.98
CA ILE A 81 -7.93 4.77 -1.77
C ILE A 81 -9.46 4.81 -1.64
N GLU A 82 -9.97 4.94 -0.42
CA GLU A 82 -11.41 5.00 -0.15
C GLU A 82 -12.06 6.23 -0.79
N ARG A 83 -11.42 7.40 -0.71
CA ARG A 83 -11.88 8.63 -1.37
C ARG A 83 -11.89 8.50 -2.89
N ALA A 84 -10.82 7.95 -3.48
CA ALA A 84 -10.76 7.73 -4.92
C ALA A 84 -11.91 6.82 -5.39
N ARG A 85 -12.18 5.74 -4.65
CA ARG A 85 -13.31 4.85 -4.94
C ARG A 85 -14.67 5.54 -4.80
N ALA A 86 -14.85 6.36 -3.77
CA ALA A 86 -16.09 7.13 -3.58
C ALA A 86 -16.34 8.12 -4.73
N LEU A 87 -15.28 8.60 -5.38
CA LEU A 87 -15.34 9.44 -6.58
C LEU A 87 -15.48 8.63 -7.89
N GLY A 88 -15.63 7.30 -7.82
CA GLY A 88 -15.72 6.43 -8.99
C GLY A 88 -14.40 6.19 -9.71
N ILE A 89 -13.27 6.57 -9.10
CA ILE A 89 -11.95 6.32 -9.65
C ILE A 89 -11.55 4.88 -9.35
N GLU A 90 -11.24 4.13 -10.40
CA GLU A 90 -10.76 2.76 -10.28
C GLU A 90 -9.37 2.74 -9.63
N THR A 91 -9.26 2.06 -8.50
CA THR A 91 -8.03 2.02 -7.69
C THR A 91 -7.90 0.68 -6.99
N LEU A 92 -6.80 0.49 -6.23
CA LEU A 92 -6.52 -0.69 -5.43
C LEU A 92 -7.71 -1.05 -4.50
N ARG A 93 -7.86 -2.33 -4.21
CA ARG A 93 -8.79 -2.80 -3.18
C ARG A 93 -8.06 -2.99 -1.86
N VAL A 94 -8.55 -2.33 -0.83
CA VAL A 94 -8.08 -2.54 0.54
C VAL A 94 -8.70 -3.82 1.05
N ALA A 95 -7.86 -4.82 1.34
CA ALA A 95 -8.25 -6.10 1.92
C ALA A 95 -8.12 -6.10 3.44
N GLY A 96 -7.31 -5.20 3.99
CA GLY A 96 -7.17 -5.04 5.43
C GLY A 96 -6.52 -3.72 5.78
N LYS A 97 -6.86 -3.20 6.96
CA LYS A 97 -6.27 -1.99 7.51
C LYS A 97 -6.27 -2.05 9.03
N GLY A 98 -5.29 -1.43 9.64
CA GLY A 98 -5.21 -1.39 11.09
C GLY A 98 -4.29 -0.31 11.59
N GLU A 99 -4.63 0.21 12.75
CA GLU A 99 -3.82 1.20 13.46
C GLU A 99 -3.96 1.01 14.96
N ARG A 100 -2.83 1.07 15.67
CA ARG A 100 -2.76 1.10 17.13
C ARG A 100 -1.68 2.08 17.60
N GLY A 101 -1.78 2.54 18.83
CA GLY A 101 -0.92 3.54 19.42
C GLY A 101 -1.65 4.88 19.62
N ARG A 102 -1.30 5.58 20.71
CA ARG A 102 -1.92 6.87 21.07
C ARG A 102 -1.04 8.07 20.70
N TRP A 103 0.27 7.85 20.57
CA TRP A 103 1.24 8.90 20.34
C TRP A 103 1.79 8.83 18.93
N PRO A 104 1.91 9.93 18.20
CA PRO A 104 2.41 9.93 16.81
C PRO A 104 3.72 9.15 16.63
N ALA A 105 4.62 9.23 17.60
CA ALA A 105 5.90 8.54 17.56
C ALA A 105 5.83 7.02 17.79
N ALA A 106 4.69 6.53 18.33
CA ALA A 106 4.47 5.12 18.69
C ALA A 106 3.31 4.49 17.90
N VAL A 107 2.77 5.19 16.90
CA VAL A 107 1.71 4.65 16.05
C VAL A 107 2.28 3.53 15.19
N GLU A 108 1.68 2.37 15.30
CA GLU A 108 1.88 1.26 14.39
C GLU A 108 0.63 1.10 13.51
N SER A 109 0.83 0.85 12.24
CA SER A 109 -0.27 0.71 11.30
C SER A 109 0.10 -0.15 10.11
N PHE A 110 -0.92 -0.70 9.47
CA PHE A 110 -0.74 -1.40 8.21
C PHE A 110 -1.92 -1.14 7.28
N VAL A 111 -1.67 -1.28 5.99
CA VAL A 111 -2.69 -1.44 4.96
C VAL A 111 -2.33 -2.64 4.10
N VAL A 112 -3.31 -3.48 3.85
CA VAL A 112 -3.21 -4.64 2.95
C VAL A 112 -4.04 -4.35 1.71
N THR A 113 -3.41 -4.42 0.55
CA THR A 113 -4.09 -4.24 -0.74
C THR A 113 -3.99 -5.52 -1.57
N GLU A 114 -5.02 -5.82 -2.35
CA GLU A 114 -4.96 -6.91 -3.32
C GLU A 114 -3.93 -6.58 -4.41
N ALA A 115 -3.15 -7.58 -4.82
CA ALA A 115 -2.22 -7.42 -5.93
C ALA A 115 -3.00 -7.25 -7.25
N LEU A 116 -2.54 -6.32 -8.08
CA LEU A 116 -3.08 -6.14 -9.42
C LEU A 116 -2.45 -7.19 -10.35
N GLU A 117 -3.25 -8.16 -10.76
CA GLU A 117 -2.80 -9.18 -11.68
C GLU A 117 -2.97 -8.76 -13.14
N GLY A 118 -2.03 -9.18 -13.98
CA GLY A 118 -2.08 -8.87 -15.41
C GLY A 118 -1.86 -7.39 -15.77
N MET A 119 -1.44 -6.57 -14.80
CA MET A 119 -1.16 -5.15 -15.01
C MET A 119 0.34 -4.89 -15.02
N ILE A 120 0.75 -3.89 -15.77
CA ILE A 120 2.12 -3.37 -15.75
C ILE A 120 2.11 -1.93 -15.22
N THR A 121 3.18 -1.52 -14.57
CA THR A 121 3.29 -0.14 -14.11
C THR A 121 3.54 0.80 -15.29
N LEU A 122 3.16 2.07 -15.15
CA LEU A 122 3.51 3.09 -16.16
C LEU A 122 5.03 3.23 -16.31
N GLU A 123 5.78 3.00 -15.23
CA GLU A 123 7.25 3.00 -15.26
C GLU A 123 7.78 1.88 -16.14
N ASP A 124 7.27 0.65 -16.00
CA ASP A 124 7.68 -0.48 -16.85
C ASP A 124 7.23 -0.28 -18.29
N LEU A 125 6.02 0.25 -18.50
CA LEU A 125 5.55 0.62 -19.84
C LEU A 125 6.48 1.64 -20.50
N THR A 126 6.92 2.67 -19.76
CA THR A 126 7.83 3.68 -20.31
C THR A 126 9.21 3.12 -20.62
N ARG A 127 9.72 2.20 -19.83
CA ARG A 127 11.00 1.51 -20.12
C ARG A 127 10.94 0.70 -21.40
N THR A 128 9.81 0.09 -21.69
CA THR A 128 9.61 -0.73 -22.91
C THR A 128 9.08 0.09 -24.10
N TRP A 129 8.82 1.40 -23.89
CA TRP A 129 8.16 2.26 -24.88
C TRP A 129 8.83 2.29 -26.24
N GLY A 130 10.16 2.36 -26.28
CA GLY A 130 10.94 2.39 -27.51
C GLY A 130 10.86 1.11 -28.35
N GLY A 131 10.55 -0.03 -27.71
CA GLY A 131 10.36 -1.32 -28.38
C GLY A 131 8.93 -1.56 -28.92
N LEU A 132 7.99 -0.67 -28.58
CA LEU A 132 6.62 -0.78 -29.07
C LEU A 132 6.49 -0.25 -30.48
N SER A 133 5.72 -0.94 -31.34
CA SER A 133 5.38 -0.42 -32.66
C SER A 133 4.61 0.91 -32.55
N GLY A 134 4.78 1.82 -33.50
CA GLY A 134 4.11 3.13 -33.51
C GLY A 134 2.59 3.03 -33.33
N ARG A 135 1.95 2.00 -33.92
CA ARG A 135 0.52 1.74 -33.74
C ARG A 135 0.16 1.44 -32.28
N ARG A 136 0.96 0.64 -31.56
CA ARG A 136 0.75 0.34 -30.14
C ARG A 136 0.97 1.57 -29.28
N GLN A 137 1.97 2.39 -29.57
CA GLN A 137 2.21 3.66 -28.86
C GLN A 137 1.01 4.60 -28.97
N VAL A 138 0.42 4.74 -30.16
CA VAL A 138 -0.78 5.56 -30.37
C VAL A 138 -1.99 5.02 -29.60
N LEU A 139 -2.20 3.70 -29.60
CA LEU A 139 -3.29 3.08 -28.85
C LEU A 139 -3.15 3.31 -27.33
N PHE A 140 -1.95 3.11 -26.76
CA PHE A 140 -1.70 3.38 -25.35
C PHE A 140 -1.88 4.85 -25.00
N LYS A 141 -1.38 5.79 -25.82
CA LYS A 141 -1.59 7.23 -25.60
C LYS A 141 -3.08 7.57 -25.56
N ARG A 142 -3.86 7.06 -26.51
CA ARG A 142 -5.32 7.27 -26.52
C ARG A 142 -5.99 6.71 -25.28
N ALA A 143 -5.68 5.48 -24.90
CA ALA A 143 -6.26 4.83 -23.72
C ALA A 143 -5.96 5.60 -22.43
N LEU A 144 -4.74 6.14 -22.28
CA LEU A 144 -4.36 6.96 -21.13
C LEU A 144 -5.12 8.30 -21.11
N LEU A 145 -5.22 8.99 -22.25
CA LEU A 145 -5.92 10.29 -22.35
C LEU A 145 -7.43 10.18 -22.17
N THR A 146 -8.02 9.02 -22.43
CA THR A 146 -9.49 8.83 -22.27
C THR A 146 -9.87 8.53 -20.81
N LYS A 147 -8.91 8.20 -19.96
CA LYS A 147 -9.16 7.89 -18.53
C LYS A 147 -8.73 9.02 -17.57
N VAL A 148 -8.20 10.12 -18.07
CA VAL A 148 -7.90 11.36 -17.35
C VAL A 148 -8.95 12.40 -17.68
#